data_940f5cc3fec9fe29fac22e1bbd99e485
#
_entry.id   940f5cc3fec9fe29fac22e1bbd99e485
#
_cell.length_a   1.000
_cell.length_b   1.000
_cell.length_c   1.000
_cell.angle_alpha   90.00
_cell.angle_beta   90.00
_cell.angle_gamma   90.00
#
_symmetry.space_group_name_H-M   'P 1'
#
loop_
_entity.id
_entity.type
_entity.pdbx_description
1 polymer ?
#
loop_
_entity_poly.entity_id
_entity_poly.type
_entity_poly.pdbx_seq_one_letter_code
_entity_poly.pdbx_strand_id
1 'polypeptide(L)'
;MSTFDNAIADRPIGLTAPSGIDRAAHHRLDEAWLAAAWSHPTTRVFVVSGGQVLIDDTAEGGTEIVMTPAFEAPITETHRYFLGTDEDGVSYFALQKDSLPGRMDQPARPAGLREAGLLLGPRDAGLMAHAVALENWQRLHRFCSRCGERTVIAAAGHIRRCPACGAEHYPRTDPAVIMLVTDEKDRALLGRQVHWPEGRFSTLAGFVEPGESIEQSVAREVFEEAGVTVGEVEYVASQPWPFPSSLMLGFMARATSSEINVDGEEIEEARWFSREDLTAAFESGEILPPYGISIAARLIELWYGKPLPKPGSIG
;
A
#
# COMPACT_ATOMS: atom_id res chain seq x y z
N MET A 1 -27.89 -7.82 -3.09
CA MET A 1 -27.09 -8.96 -2.63
C MET A 1 -25.94 -9.08 -3.61
N SER A 2 -24.69 -8.84 -3.16
CA SER A 2 -23.50 -8.91 -4.03
C SER A 2 -23.44 -10.28 -4.71
N THR A 3 -23.30 -10.27 -6.05
CA THR A 3 -23.23 -11.46 -6.88
C THR A 3 -21.79 -12.00 -7.02
N PHE A 4 -20.84 -11.47 -6.25
CA PHE A 4 -19.44 -11.88 -6.31
C PHE A 4 -19.20 -13.12 -5.43
N ASP A 5 -18.48 -14.09 -5.98
CA ASP A 5 -18.15 -15.34 -5.29
C ASP A 5 -17.30 -15.02 -4.03
N ASN A 6 -17.86 -15.27 -2.86
CA ASN A 6 -17.25 -14.98 -1.56
C ASN A 6 -15.85 -15.61 -1.41
N ALA A 7 -15.55 -16.74 -2.07
CA ALA A 7 -14.26 -17.43 -1.96
C ALA A 7 -13.09 -16.60 -2.53
N ILE A 8 -13.36 -15.72 -3.50
CA ILE A 8 -12.36 -14.78 -4.01
C ILE A 8 -12.38 -13.51 -3.16
N ALA A 9 -13.56 -13.05 -2.70
CA ALA A 9 -13.70 -11.87 -1.87
C ALA A 9 -12.97 -11.99 -0.52
N ASP A 10 -12.91 -13.18 0.06
CA ASP A 10 -12.30 -13.45 1.38
C ASP A 10 -10.77 -13.64 1.34
N ARG A 11 -10.14 -13.64 0.18
CA ARG A 11 -8.66 -13.69 0.12
C ARG A 11 -8.06 -12.36 0.56
N PRO A 12 -7.22 -12.34 1.60
CA PRO A 12 -6.48 -11.13 1.98
C PRO A 12 -5.65 -10.63 0.79
N ILE A 13 -5.75 -9.34 0.49
CA ILE A 13 -4.96 -8.71 -0.56
C ILE A 13 -3.62 -8.31 0.05
N GLY A 14 -2.57 -9.10 -0.10
CA GLY A 14 -1.21 -8.76 0.29
C GLY A 14 -1.13 -7.87 1.55
N LEU A 15 -0.90 -6.57 1.39
CA LEU A 15 -0.78 -5.60 2.50
C LEU A 15 -2.09 -5.33 3.29
N THR A 16 -3.22 -5.90 2.90
CA THR A 16 -4.52 -5.71 3.60
C THR A 16 -4.91 -6.86 4.50
N ALA A 17 -4.11 -7.94 4.51
CA ALA A 17 -4.35 -9.03 5.45
C ALA A 17 -4.24 -8.52 6.89
N PRO A 18 -5.11 -8.99 7.81
CA PRO A 18 -4.97 -8.65 9.22
C PRO A 18 -3.58 -9.04 9.72
N SER A 19 -2.81 -8.05 10.16
CA SER A 19 -1.43 -8.27 10.63
C SER A 19 -1.34 -8.93 12.01
N GLY A 20 -2.45 -9.01 12.74
CA GLY A 20 -2.46 -9.43 14.15
C GLY A 20 -1.79 -8.42 15.10
N ILE A 21 -1.48 -7.20 14.61
CA ILE A 21 -0.84 -6.14 15.41
C ILE A 21 -1.89 -5.14 15.89
N ASP A 22 -2.06 -5.05 17.21
CA ASP A 22 -2.73 -3.90 17.82
C ASP A 22 -1.79 -2.70 17.77
N ARG A 23 -2.24 -1.63 17.14
CA ARG A 23 -1.47 -0.38 17.05
C ARG A 23 -1.25 0.31 18.38
N ALA A 24 -1.97 -0.07 19.43
CA ALA A 24 -1.86 0.37 20.83
C ALA A 24 -1.64 1.89 20.94
N ALA A 25 -2.45 2.67 20.20
CA ALA A 25 -2.26 4.11 20.01
C ALA A 25 -2.28 4.91 21.32
N HIS A 26 -2.96 4.41 22.34
CA HIS A 26 -3.05 5.02 23.67
C HIS A 26 -1.71 5.06 24.43
N HIS A 27 -0.74 4.22 24.04
CA HIS A 27 0.60 4.22 24.64
C HIS A 27 1.58 5.20 23.98
N ARG A 28 1.26 5.78 22.82
CA ARG A 28 2.20 6.61 22.04
C ARG A 28 2.65 7.89 22.74
N LEU A 29 1.89 8.36 23.73
CA LEU A 29 2.21 9.54 24.54
C LEU A 29 2.75 9.18 25.94
N ASP A 30 2.77 7.90 26.30
CA ASP A 30 3.28 7.43 27.59
C ASP A 30 4.77 7.06 27.47
N GLU A 31 5.62 8.05 27.73
CA GLU A 31 7.09 7.88 27.63
C GLU A 31 7.61 6.83 28.62
N ALA A 32 6.97 6.65 29.78
CA ALA A 32 7.39 5.65 30.77
C ALA A 32 7.06 4.25 30.26
N TRP A 33 5.87 4.06 29.70
CA TRP A 33 5.49 2.80 29.07
C TRP A 33 6.37 2.49 27.87
N LEU A 34 6.61 3.44 26.99
CA LEU A 34 7.47 3.27 25.81
C LEU A 34 8.90 2.89 26.19
N ALA A 35 9.45 3.47 27.26
CA ALA A 35 10.77 3.13 27.75
C ALA A 35 10.80 1.70 28.33
N ALA A 36 9.79 1.30 29.08
CA ALA A 36 9.64 -0.06 29.61
C ALA A 36 9.49 -1.08 28.46
N ALA A 37 8.61 -0.80 27.49
CA ALA A 37 8.41 -1.65 26.32
C ALA A 37 9.70 -1.82 25.52
N TRP A 38 10.45 -0.73 25.28
CA TRP A 38 11.74 -0.78 24.58
C TRP A 38 12.77 -1.68 25.29
N SER A 39 12.80 -1.64 26.62
CA SER A 39 13.76 -2.41 27.42
C SER A 39 13.34 -3.87 27.63
N HIS A 40 12.14 -4.25 27.20
CA HIS A 40 11.64 -5.60 27.39
C HIS A 40 12.37 -6.61 26.49
N PRO A 41 12.78 -7.79 27.00
CA PRO A 41 13.60 -8.75 26.24
C PRO A 41 12.94 -9.30 24.99
N THR A 42 11.59 -9.36 24.95
CA THR A 42 10.84 -9.87 23.80
C THR A 42 10.64 -8.82 22.72
N THR A 43 10.86 -7.54 23.02
CA THR A 43 10.65 -6.46 22.05
C THR A 43 11.54 -6.63 20.82
N ARG A 44 10.95 -6.43 19.66
CA ARG A 44 11.59 -6.59 18.35
C ARG A 44 11.71 -5.25 17.65
N VAL A 45 12.86 -5.06 17.01
CA VAL A 45 13.14 -3.85 16.24
C VAL A 45 13.77 -4.20 14.91
N PHE A 46 13.41 -3.45 13.86
CA PHE A 46 14.05 -3.51 12.56
C PHE A 46 14.39 -2.11 12.04
N VAL A 47 15.29 -2.04 11.07
CA VAL A 47 15.69 -0.77 10.44
C VAL A 47 14.90 -0.57 9.15
N VAL A 48 14.37 0.64 8.97
CA VAL A 48 13.81 1.14 7.71
C VAL A 48 14.69 2.25 7.16
N SER A 49 15.00 2.19 5.87
CA SER A 49 15.83 3.19 5.18
C SER A 49 15.42 3.32 3.73
N GLY A 50 14.94 4.50 3.32
CA GLY A 50 14.53 4.78 1.94
C GLY A 50 13.40 3.87 1.44
N GLY A 51 12.47 3.48 2.31
CA GLY A 51 11.37 2.56 1.99
C GLY A 51 11.77 1.09 1.91
N GLN A 52 12.98 0.73 2.32
CA GLN A 52 13.49 -0.64 2.33
C GLN A 52 13.73 -1.14 3.75
N VAL A 53 13.64 -2.45 3.93
CA VAL A 53 14.05 -3.20 5.13
C VAL A 53 14.96 -4.35 4.73
N LEU A 54 15.63 -4.98 5.70
CA LEU A 54 16.31 -6.28 5.46
C LEU A 54 15.30 -7.41 5.62
N ILE A 55 15.28 -8.32 4.67
CA ILE A 55 14.51 -9.57 4.72
C ILE A 55 15.45 -10.77 4.66
N ASP A 56 15.03 -11.88 5.28
CA ASP A 56 15.68 -13.18 5.22
C ASP A 56 14.76 -14.16 4.48
N ASP A 57 15.20 -14.61 3.30
CA ASP A 57 14.46 -15.56 2.46
C ASP A 57 14.71 -17.04 2.88
N THR A 58 15.60 -17.27 3.86
CA THR A 58 15.98 -18.61 4.32
C THR A 58 15.34 -19.01 5.65
N ALA A 59 14.52 -18.15 6.24
CA ALA A 59 13.79 -18.46 7.46
C ALA A 59 12.89 -19.69 7.28
N GLU A 60 12.84 -20.59 8.27
CA GLU A 60 12.07 -21.85 8.19
C GLU A 60 10.57 -21.64 7.96
N GLY A 61 10.03 -20.47 8.37
CA GLY A 61 8.63 -20.06 8.18
C GLY A 61 8.31 -19.38 6.85
N GLY A 62 9.31 -19.18 6.00
CA GLY A 62 9.24 -18.36 4.78
C GLY A 62 10.02 -17.06 4.93
N THR A 63 9.84 -16.11 4.00
CA THR A 63 10.51 -14.82 4.08
C THR A 63 10.03 -13.99 5.28
N GLU A 64 10.97 -13.48 6.09
CA GLU A 64 10.68 -12.66 7.28
C GLU A 64 11.51 -11.36 7.27
N ILE A 65 11.03 -10.33 7.98
CA ILE A 65 11.83 -9.13 8.27
C ILE A 65 12.93 -9.51 9.26
N VAL A 66 14.17 -9.10 8.99
CA VAL A 66 15.27 -9.26 9.93
C VAL A 66 15.08 -8.32 11.11
N MET A 67 14.76 -8.87 12.26
CA MET A 67 14.54 -8.15 13.50
C MET A 67 15.59 -8.52 14.55
N THR A 68 15.90 -7.55 15.42
CA THR A 68 16.80 -7.77 16.57
C THR A 68 16.06 -7.43 17.86
N PRO A 69 16.49 -7.96 19.01
CA PRO A 69 16.02 -7.47 20.31
C PRO A 69 16.30 -5.97 20.45
N ALA A 70 15.33 -5.23 21.01
CA ALA A 70 15.48 -3.76 21.10
C ALA A 70 16.63 -3.32 22.00
N PHE A 71 16.99 -4.10 23.03
CA PHE A 71 18.10 -3.81 23.95
C PHE A 71 19.49 -3.89 23.27
N GLU A 72 19.60 -4.53 22.11
CA GLU A 72 20.83 -4.54 21.28
C GLU A 72 20.95 -3.29 20.40
N ALA A 73 19.85 -2.53 20.25
CA ALA A 73 19.87 -1.30 19.48
C ALA A 73 20.31 -0.10 20.33
N PRO A 74 21.08 0.86 19.78
CA PRO A 74 21.50 2.03 20.52
C PRO A 74 20.31 2.83 21.07
N ILE A 75 20.31 3.12 22.37
CA ILE A 75 19.25 3.90 23.06
C ILE A 75 19.14 5.35 22.54
N THR A 76 20.21 5.85 21.92
CA THR A 76 20.31 7.23 21.43
C THR A 76 19.51 7.50 20.15
N GLU A 77 18.79 6.52 19.60
CA GLU A 77 18.06 6.65 18.36
C GLU A 77 16.80 7.50 18.55
N THR A 78 16.85 8.75 18.08
CA THR A 78 15.73 9.70 18.13
C THR A 78 14.63 9.42 17.12
N HIS A 79 14.90 8.60 16.09
CA HIS A 79 13.99 8.26 15.01
C HIS A 79 13.47 6.83 15.14
N ARG A 80 12.87 6.53 16.29
CA ARG A 80 12.18 5.26 16.52
C ARG A 80 10.66 5.42 16.40
N TYR A 81 10.02 4.46 15.77
CA TYR A 81 8.59 4.40 15.56
C TYR A 81 8.01 3.21 16.30
N PHE A 82 7.09 3.45 17.22
CA PHE A 82 6.32 2.37 17.83
C PHE A 82 5.24 1.90 16.86
N LEU A 83 5.26 0.62 16.48
CA LEU A 83 4.35 0.08 15.47
C LEU A 83 3.14 -0.65 16.07
N GLY A 84 3.26 -1.13 17.30
CA GLY A 84 2.20 -1.84 18.01
C GLY A 84 2.68 -3.04 18.79
N THR A 85 1.72 -3.85 19.26
CA THR A 85 1.94 -5.11 20.00
C THR A 85 1.16 -6.24 19.33
N ASP A 86 1.66 -7.47 19.40
CA ASP A 86 0.91 -8.65 19.00
C ASP A 86 0.08 -9.22 20.17
N GLU A 87 -0.60 -10.34 19.92
CA GLU A 87 -1.43 -11.04 20.91
C GLU A 87 -0.64 -11.63 22.11
N ASP A 88 0.66 -11.90 21.90
CA ASP A 88 1.57 -12.37 22.95
C ASP A 88 2.19 -11.21 23.76
N GLY A 89 1.83 -9.96 23.46
CA GLY A 89 2.32 -8.76 24.10
C GLY A 89 3.72 -8.34 23.65
N VAL A 90 4.25 -8.91 22.57
CA VAL A 90 5.52 -8.49 21.99
C VAL A 90 5.36 -7.13 21.34
N SER A 91 6.22 -6.17 21.72
CA SER A 91 6.23 -4.83 21.15
C SER A 91 7.14 -4.76 19.92
N TYR A 92 6.69 -4.03 18.89
CA TYR A 92 7.42 -3.85 17.65
C TYR A 92 7.76 -2.38 17.42
N PHE A 93 9.03 -2.13 17.07
CA PHE A 93 9.51 -0.80 16.71
C PHE A 93 10.25 -0.84 15.38
N ALA A 94 10.25 0.29 14.68
CA ALA A 94 11.16 0.54 13.57
C ALA A 94 12.13 1.67 13.90
N LEU A 95 13.36 1.54 13.44
CA LEU A 95 14.38 2.60 13.48
C LEU A 95 14.59 3.16 12.08
N GLN A 96 14.37 4.45 11.92
CA GLN A 96 14.76 5.14 10.70
C GLN A 96 16.25 5.42 10.73
N LYS A 97 16.98 4.99 9.69
CA LYS A 97 18.40 5.27 9.48
C LYS A 97 18.65 5.74 8.05
N ASP A 98 19.81 6.34 7.83
CA ASP A 98 20.24 6.78 6.50
C ASP A 98 20.65 5.60 5.60
N SER A 99 21.00 4.45 6.20
CA SER A 99 21.31 3.21 5.50
C SER A 99 20.90 1.99 6.31
N LEU A 100 20.61 0.90 5.59
CA LEU A 100 20.40 -0.40 6.23
C LEU A 100 21.71 -0.93 6.81
N PRO A 101 21.68 -1.66 7.95
CA PRO A 101 22.87 -2.25 8.52
C PRO A 101 23.49 -3.27 7.55
N GLY A 102 24.80 -3.21 7.36
CA GLY A 102 25.54 -4.28 6.68
C GLY A 102 25.63 -5.49 7.60
N ARG A 103 24.96 -6.58 7.23
CA ARG A 103 25.09 -7.86 7.91
C ARG A 103 25.85 -8.83 7.01
N MET A 104 27.09 -9.15 7.38
CA MET A 104 27.94 -10.09 6.61
C MET A 104 27.77 -11.54 7.04
N ASP A 105 27.08 -11.80 8.14
CA ASP A 105 26.98 -13.10 8.82
C ASP A 105 25.58 -13.76 8.68
N GLN A 106 24.63 -13.13 8.01
CA GLN A 106 23.29 -13.67 7.78
C GLN A 106 22.86 -13.48 6.33
N PRO A 107 22.07 -14.40 5.74
CA PRO A 107 21.57 -14.32 4.38
C PRO A 107 20.44 -13.30 4.26
N ALA A 108 20.72 -12.04 4.66
CA ALA A 108 19.75 -10.95 4.63
C ALA A 108 20.03 -10.02 3.46
N ARG A 109 18.98 -9.60 2.78
CA ARG A 109 19.05 -8.66 1.66
C ARG A 109 18.07 -7.49 1.81
N PRO A 110 18.39 -6.31 1.25
CA PRO A 110 17.43 -5.23 1.15
C PRO A 110 16.24 -5.59 0.25
N ALA A 111 15.04 -5.19 0.68
CA ALA A 111 13.84 -5.31 -0.14
C ALA A 111 12.91 -4.12 0.10
N GLY A 112 12.34 -3.59 -0.98
CA GLY A 112 11.28 -2.59 -0.94
C GLY A 112 9.90 -3.22 -0.75
N LEU A 113 8.93 -2.42 -0.29
CA LEU A 113 7.59 -2.92 0.05
C LEU A 113 6.86 -3.62 -1.11
N ARG A 114 7.07 -3.19 -2.36
CA ARG A 114 6.44 -3.83 -3.53
C ARG A 114 6.91 -5.27 -3.74
N GLU A 115 8.18 -5.53 -3.50
CA GLU A 115 8.78 -6.85 -3.60
C GLU A 115 8.49 -7.68 -2.33
N ALA A 116 8.82 -7.12 -1.17
CA ALA A 116 8.68 -7.79 0.11
C ALA A 116 7.22 -8.16 0.42
N GLY A 117 6.25 -7.31 0.02
CA GLY A 117 4.83 -7.58 0.23
C GLY A 117 4.27 -8.81 -0.49
N LEU A 118 5.01 -9.37 -1.48
CA LEU A 118 4.69 -10.65 -2.12
C LEU A 118 5.23 -11.86 -1.34
N LEU A 119 6.24 -11.65 -0.51
CA LEU A 119 7.04 -12.68 0.13
C LEU A 119 6.72 -12.79 1.62
N LEU A 120 6.50 -11.65 2.27
CA LEU A 120 6.27 -11.55 3.71
C LEU A 120 4.89 -12.09 4.13
N GLY A 121 4.85 -12.73 5.28
CA GLY A 121 3.59 -13.04 5.95
C GLY A 121 2.83 -11.78 6.41
N PRO A 122 1.52 -11.90 6.75
CA PRO A 122 0.65 -10.76 7.04
C PRO A 122 1.17 -9.82 8.13
N ARG A 123 1.76 -10.37 9.21
CA ARG A 123 2.34 -9.59 10.31
C ARG A 123 3.45 -8.67 9.81
N ASP A 124 4.43 -9.23 9.16
CA ASP A 124 5.63 -8.52 8.73
C ASP A 124 5.32 -7.54 7.59
N ALA A 125 4.44 -7.93 6.66
CA ALA A 125 3.94 -7.03 5.62
C ALA A 125 3.23 -5.79 6.22
N GLY A 126 2.39 -5.99 7.24
CA GLY A 126 1.71 -4.90 7.96
C GLY A 126 2.68 -4.00 8.73
N LEU A 127 3.65 -4.58 9.44
CA LEU A 127 4.71 -3.84 10.14
C LEU A 127 5.56 -3.02 9.18
N MET A 128 5.98 -3.61 8.05
CA MET A 128 6.74 -2.92 7.02
C MET A 128 5.96 -1.77 6.39
N ALA A 129 4.71 -2.00 6.00
CA ALA A 129 3.86 -0.97 5.41
C ALA A 129 3.70 0.24 6.36
N HIS A 130 3.50 -0.03 7.66
CA HIS A 130 3.39 1.00 8.68
C HIS A 130 4.70 1.79 8.85
N ALA A 131 5.83 1.09 8.95
CA ALA A 131 7.14 1.71 9.11
C ALA A 131 7.52 2.58 7.90
N VAL A 132 7.30 2.07 6.68
CA VAL A 132 7.56 2.80 5.42
C VAL A 132 6.68 4.03 5.30
N ALA A 133 5.39 3.93 5.66
CA ALA A 133 4.48 5.07 5.65
C ALA A 133 4.95 6.19 6.62
N LEU A 134 5.35 5.81 7.84
CA LEU A 134 5.89 6.76 8.82
C LEU A 134 7.22 7.37 8.34
N GLU A 135 8.14 6.56 7.83
CA GLU A 135 9.41 7.05 7.30
C GLU A 135 9.20 8.09 6.18
N ASN A 136 8.38 7.77 5.18
CA ASN A 136 8.07 8.66 4.08
C ASN A 136 7.53 9.99 4.59
N TRP A 137 6.55 9.94 5.49
CA TRP A 137 5.97 11.14 6.06
C TRP A 137 6.98 11.94 6.89
N GLN A 138 7.75 11.29 7.77
CA GLN A 138 8.76 11.94 8.61
C GLN A 138 9.85 12.63 7.77
N ARG A 139 10.24 12.03 6.65
CA ARG A 139 11.24 12.55 5.74
C ARG A 139 10.75 13.79 4.97
N LEU A 140 9.48 13.79 4.54
CA LEU A 140 8.90 14.82 3.69
C LEU A 140 8.34 16.03 4.47
N HIS A 141 7.95 15.85 5.74
CA HIS A 141 7.21 16.87 6.52
C HIS A 141 8.03 17.44 7.66
N ARG A 142 9.28 17.83 7.38
CA ARG A 142 10.23 18.32 8.40
C ARG A 142 9.94 19.72 8.92
N PHE A 143 9.15 20.51 8.20
CA PHE A 143 8.86 21.90 8.53
C PHE A 143 7.38 22.08 8.87
N CYS A 144 7.12 23.00 9.78
CA CYS A 144 5.77 23.35 10.20
C CYS A 144 5.03 24.07 9.06
N SER A 145 3.87 23.55 8.63
CA SER A 145 3.05 24.18 7.59
C SER A 145 2.45 25.50 8.04
N ARG A 146 2.44 25.80 9.37
CA ARG A 146 1.87 27.04 9.93
C ARG A 146 2.87 28.17 10.02
N CYS A 147 4.14 27.91 10.41
CA CYS A 147 5.12 28.98 10.67
C CYS A 147 6.49 28.75 10.01
N GLY A 148 6.68 27.65 9.26
CA GLY A 148 7.92 27.36 8.56
C GLY A 148 9.06 26.81 9.43
N GLU A 149 8.92 26.79 10.77
CA GLU A 149 9.98 26.31 11.67
C GLU A 149 10.15 24.78 11.60
N ARG A 150 11.35 24.29 11.90
CA ARG A 150 11.63 22.87 11.92
C ARG A 150 10.87 22.18 13.05
N THR A 151 10.19 21.08 12.73
CA THR A 151 9.42 20.29 13.69
C THR A 151 10.28 19.17 14.30
N VAL A 152 9.86 18.68 15.48
CA VAL A 152 10.47 17.53 16.16
C VAL A 152 9.51 16.33 16.16
N ILE A 153 10.06 15.12 16.22
CA ILE A 153 9.29 13.88 16.30
C ILE A 153 8.73 13.76 17.72
N ALA A 154 7.47 13.36 17.81
CA ALA A 154 6.76 13.12 19.06
C ALA A 154 5.85 11.90 18.93
N ALA A 155 5.23 11.47 20.03
CA ALA A 155 4.29 10.35 20.09
C ALA A 155 4.84 9.09 19.40
N ALA A 156 6.07 8.72 19.74
CA ALA A 156 6.75 7.55 19.19
C ALA A 156 6.70 7.46 17.64
N GLY A 157 6.92 8.61 16.97
CA GLY A 157 6.95 8.70 15.51
C GLY A 157 5.64 9.10 14.83
N HIS A 158 4.53 9.20 15.56
CA HIS A 158 3.18 9.43 14.98
C HIS A 158 2.74 10.89 14.97
N ILE A 159 3.53 11.80 15.53
CA ILE A 159 3.30 13.24 15.51
C ILE A 159 4.61 13.95 15.20
N ARG A 160 4.52 15.07 14.49
CA ARG A 160 5.57 16.08 14.46
C ARG A 160 5.05 17.33 15.17
N ARG A 161 5.79 17.81 16.15
CA ARG A 161 5.43 19.00 16.92
C ARG A 161 6.36 20.17 16.57
N CYS A 162 5.77 21.33 16.35
CA CYS A 162 6.54 22.55 16.15
C CYS A 162 6.94 23.16 17.48
N PRO A 163 8.24 23.31 17.79
CA PRO A 163 8.68 23.92 19.06
C PRO A 163 8.40 25.43 19.13
N ALA A 164 8.24 26.11 18.00
CA ALA A 164 8.02 27.56 17.95
C ALA A 164 6.54 27.94 18.16
N CYS A 165 5.60 27.25 17.51
CA CYS A 165 4.17 27.62 17.58
C CYS A 165 3.27 26.55 18.23
N GLY A 166 3.82 25.43 18.66
CA GLY A 166 3.07 24.34 19.31
C GLY A 166 2.19 23.50 18.38
N ALA A 167 2.16 23.80 17.07
CA ALA A 167 1.33 23.07 16.13
C ALA A 167 1.77 21.60 16.04
N GLU A 168 0.78 20.70 16.00
CA GLU A 168 0.98 19.28 15.77
C GLU A 168 0.58 18.93 14.34
N HIS A 169 1.39 18.06 13.73
CA HIS A 169 1.20 17.54 12.40
C HIS A 169 1.13 16.02 12.48
N TYR A 170 0.16 15.45 11.77
CA TYR A 170 -0.12 14.02 11.76
C TYR A 170 0.30 13.40 10.43
N PRO A 171 0.54 12.06 10.38
CA PRO A 171 0.84 11.37 9.13
C PRO A 171 -0.20 11.66 8.06
N ARG A 172 0.28 11.95 6.86
CA ARG A 172 -0.56 12.17 5.69
C ARG A 172 -0.99 10.82 5.12
N THR A 173 -2.26 10.73 4.76
CA THR A 173 -2.84 9.62 3.99
C THR A 173 -3.72 10.24 2.91
N ASP A 174 -3.37 10.01 1.64
CA ASP A 174 -4.07 10.56 0.50
C ASP A 174 -5.06 9.53 -0.04
N PRO A 175 -6.39 9.80 0.01
CA PRO A 175 -7.37 8.90 -0.56
C PRO A 175 -7.29 8.92 -2.08
N ALA A 176 -7.25 7.73 -2.70
CA ALA A 176 -7.29 7.55 -4.14
C ALA A 176 -8.29 6.45 -4.48
N VAL A 177 -9.18 6.70 -5.43
CA VAL A 177 -10.09 5.69 -5.95
C VAL A 177 -9.38 4.84 -7.01
N ILE A 178 -9.75 3.57 -7.09
CA ILE A 178 -9.33 2.66 -8.14
C ILE A 178 -10.50 1.78 -8.49
N MET A 179 -10.84 1.68 -9.77
CA MET A 179 -12.10 1.06 -10.17
C MET A 179 -11.97 0.16 -11.38
N LEU A 180 -12.59 -1.02 -11.31
CA LEU A 180 -12.86 -1.81 -12.49
C LEU A 180 -14.26 -1.45 -13.01
N VAL A 181 -14.29 -0.91 -14.22
CA VAL A 181 -15.53 -0.51 -14.90
C VAL A 181 -15.96 -1.61 -15.85
N THR A 182 -17.25 -1.97 -15.83
CA THR A 182 -17.81 -2.95 -16.77
C THR A 182 -18.94 -2.33 -17.60
N ASP A 183 -19.01 -2.70 -18.88
CA ASP A 183 -20.08 -2.29 -19.79
C ASP A 183 -21.30 -3.26 -19.76
N GLU A 184 -22.31 -2.98 -20.60
CA GLU A 184 -23.51 -3.83 -20.72
C GLU A 184 -23.20 -5.26 -21.19
N LYS A 185 -22.07 -5.48 -21.87
CA LYS A 185 -21.61 -6.79 -22.34
C LYS A 185 -20.70 -7.47 -21.34
N ASP A 186 -20.60 -6.94 -20.12
CA ASP A 186 -19.74 -7.42 -19.05
C ASP A 186 -18.24 -7.45 -19.43
N ARG A 187 -17.81 -6.52 -20.32
CA ARG A 187 -16.38 -6.29 -20.63
C ARG A 187 -15.78 -5.33 -19.63
N ALA A 188 -14.52 -5.55 -19.23
CA ALA A 188 -13.77 -4.69 -18.34
C ALA A 188 -13.02 -3.61 -19.11
N LEU A 189 -13.07 -2.37 -18.63
CA LEU A 189 -12.25 -1.26 -19.11
C LEU A 189 -10.89 -1.31 -18.40
N LEU A 190 -9.81 -1.41 -19.17
CA LEU A 190 -8.45 -1.29 -18.69
C LEU A 190 -7.72 -0.20 -19.46
N GLY A 191 -6.89 0.56 -18.76
CA GLY A 191 -6.10 1.65 -19.31
C GLY A 191 -4.59 1.44 -19.15
N ARG A 192 -3.81 2.11 -19.99
CA ARG A 192 -2.36 2.18 -19.97
C ARG A 192 -1.91 3.63 -19.87
N GLN A 193 -1.10 3.93 -18.88
CA GLN A 193 -0.48 5.26 -18.75
C GLN A 193 0.68 5.44 -19.72
N VAL A 194 0.91 6.66 -20.18
CA VAL A 194 1.94 7.05 -21.16
C VAL A 194 3.35 6.54 -20.79
N HIS A 195 3.70 6.54 -19.50
CA HIS A 195 5.05 6.16 -19.03
C HIS A 195 5.16 4.71 -18.56
N TRP A 196 4.11 3.91 -18.74
CA TRP A 196 4.22 2.48 -18.42
C TRP A 196 4.89 1.70 -19.55
N PRO A 197 5.55 0.59 -19.21
CA PRO A 197 6.05 -0.32 -20.24
C PRO A 197 4.93 -0.78 -21.17
N GLU A 198 5.30 -1.08 -22.41
CA GLU A 198 4.38 -1.67 -23.39
C GLU A 198 3.72 -2.94 -22.83
N GLY A 199 2.45 -3.13 -23.13
CA GLY A 199 1.66 -4.26 -22.64
C GLY A 199 1.17 -4.13 -21.18
N ARG A 200 1.55 -3.11 -20.44
CA ARG A 200 1.10 -2.94 -19.06
C ARG A 200 -0.22 -2.20 -19.00
N PHE A 201 -1.31 -2.92 -18.73
CA PHE A 201 -2.63 -2.38 -18.50
C PHE A 201 -3.05 -2.58 -17.03
N SER A 202 -3.91 -1.70 -16.55
CA SER A 202 -4.50 -1.77 -15.21
C SER A 202 -5.90 -1.15 -15.19
N THR A 203 -6.57 -1.25 -14.06
CA THR A 203 -7.77 -0.49 -13.76
C THR A 203 -7.44 0.99 -13.65
N LEU A 204 -8.40 1.87 -13.96
CA LEU A 204 -8.30 3.32 -13.82
C LEU A 204 -8.23 3.71 -12.35
N ALA A 205 -7.55 4.83 -12.04
CA ALA A 205 -7.36 5.25 -10.66
C ALA A 205 -6.92 6.72 -10.57
N GLY A 206 -7.49 7.47 -9.63
CA GLY A 206 -7.07 8.84 -9.38
C GLY A 206 -7.33 9.32 -7.95
N PHE A 207 -6.90 10.52 -7.63
CA PHE A 207 -7.02 11.07 -6.29
C PHE A 207 -8.41 11.67 -6.05
N VAL A 208 -8.90 11.49 -4.83
CA VAL A 208 -10.11 12.19 -4.37
C VAL A 208 -9.79 13.67 -4.17
N GLU A 209 -10.59 14.54 -4.76
CA GLU A 209 -10.45 16.00 -4.63
C GLU A 209 -11.16 16.55 -3.40
N PRO A 210 -10.69 17.70 -2.83
CA PRO A 210 -11.35 18.34 -1.71
C PRO A 210 -12.81 18.73 -1.99
N GLY A 211 -13.73 18.22 -1.17
CA GLY A 211 -15.17 18.51 -1.29
C GLY A 211 -15.94 17.50 -2.15
N GLU A 212 -15.28 16.52 -2.70
CA GLU A 212 -15.83 15.46 -3.52
C GLU A 212 -16.18 14.23 -2.67
N SER A 213 -17.28 13.53 -2.97
CA SER A 213 -17.51 12.19 -2.43
C SER A 213 -16.70 11.15 -3.21
N ILE A 214 -16.49 9.97 -2.61
CA ILE A 214 -15.71 8.91 -3.24
C ILE A 214 -16.37 8.42 -4.54
N GLU A 215 -17.70 8.35 -4.57
CA GLU A 215 -18.48 7.97 -5.75
C GLU A 215 -18.38 9.02 -6.86
N GLN A 216 -18.35 10.31 -6.49
CA GLN A 216 -18.11 11.40 -7.45
C GLN A 216 -16.71 11.33 -8.03
N SER A 217 -15.70 11.01 -7.19
CA SER A 217 -14.33 10.81 -7.65
C SER A 217 -14.22 9.66 -8.65
N VAL A 218 -14.88 8.52 -8.39
CA VAL A 218 -14.93 7.40 -9.34
C VAL A 218 -15.52 7.87 -10.69
N ALA A 219 -16.64 8.58 -10.66
CA ALA A 219 -17.31 9.02 -11.89
C ALA A 219 -16.46 10.03 -12.67
N ARG A 220 -15.81 10.97 -11.99
CA ARG A 220 -14.93 11.98 -12.60
C ARG A 220 -13.70 11.34 -13.20
N GLU A 221 -12.96 10.52 -12.46
CA GLU A 221 -11.72 9.89 -12.95
C GLU A 221 -11.97 9.00 -14.17
N VAL A 222 -13.05 8.20 -14.16
CA VAL A 222 -13.39 7.37 -15.34
C VAL A 222 -13.73 8.23 -16.55
N PHE A 223 -14.39 9.37 -16.32
CA PHE A 223 -14.72 10.28 -17.43
C PHE A 223 -13.48 11.04 -17.93
N GLU A 224 -12.62 11.52 -17.04
CA GLU A 224 -11.39 12.24 -17.40
C GLU A 224 -10.40 11.34 -18.12
N GLU A 225 -10.13 10.13 -17.61
CA GLU A 225 -9.17 9.20 -18.16
C GLU A 225 -9.63 8.47 -19.44
N ALA A 226 -10.93 8.22 -19.59
CA ALA A 226 -11.44 7.38 -20.68
C ALA A 226 -12.67 7.93 -21.42
N GLY A 227 -13.25 9.06 -21.03
CA GLY A 227 -14.47 9.62 -21.63
C GLY A 227 -15.74 8.81 -21.33
N VAL A 228 -15.65 7.79 -20.49
CA VAL A 228 -16.75 6.86 -20.17
C VAL A 228 -17.54 7.40 -18.98
N THR A 229 -18.88 7.40 -19.09
CA THR A 229 -19.76 7.73 -17.96
C THR A 229 -20.14 6.47 -17.19
N VAL A 230 -20.22 6.58 -15.86
CA VAL A 230 -20.62 5.47 -14.97
C VAL A 230 -21.86 5.85 -14.16
N GLY A 231 -22.64 4.85 -13.79
CA GLY A 231 -23.83 5.01 -12.96
C GLY A 231 -23.66 4.37 -11.58
N GLU A 232 -23.81 3.08 -11.49
CA GLU A 232 -23.66 2.33 -10.24
C GLU A 232 -22.20 2.15 -9.86
N VAL A 233 -21.87 2.43 -8.59
CA VAL A 233 -20.52 2.32 -8.02
C VAL A 233 -20.62 1.52 -6.72
N GLU A 234 -19.92 0.39 -6.61
CA GLU A 234 -19.91 -0.50 -5.45
C GLU A 234 -18.50 -0.58 -4.84
N TYR A 235 -18.37 -0.26 -3.53
CA TYR A 235 -17.12 -0.41 -2.80
C TYR A 235 -16.77 -1.89 -2.59
N VAL A 236 -15.51 -2.24 -2.83
CA VAL A 236 -14.99 -3.61 -2.69
C VAL A 236 -14.06 -3.73 -1.49
N ALA A 237 -12.99 -2.95 -1.48
CA ALA A 237 -11.95 -3.03 -0.45
C ALA A 237 -11.06 -1.78 -0.45
N SER A 238 -10.16 -1.67 0.54
CA SER A 238 -9.11 -0.65 0.55
C SER A 238 -7.74 -1.28 0.73
N GLN A 239 -6.70 -0.57 0.29
CA GLN A 239 -5.32 -1.00 0.41
C GLN A 239 -4.42 0.17 0.78
N PRO A 240 -3.64 0.09 1.89
CA PRO A 240 -2.54 0.99 2.14
C PRO A 240 -1.51 0.91 1.01
N TRP A 241 -1.16 2.05 0.43
CA TRP A 241 -0.22 2.14 -0.68
C TRP A 241 0.76 3.28 -0.43
N PRO A 242 1.73 3.11 0.51
CA PRO A 242 2.63 4.17 0.95
C PRO A 242 3.73 4.51 -0.08
N PHE A 243 3.29 4.86 -1.29
CA PHE A 243 4.12 5.32 -2.39
C PHE A 243 3.62 6.67 -2.95
N PRO A 244 3.85 7.80 -2.24
CA PRO A 244 4.43 7.85 -0.89
C PRO A 244 3.43 7.67 0.26
N SER A 245 2.11 7.92 0.08
CA SER A 245 1.13 8.07 1.17
C SER A 245 -0.32 7.73 0.79
N SER A 246 -0.56 6.98 -0.29
CA SER A 246 -1.93 6.70 -0.76
C SER A 246 -2.64 5.65 0.09
N LEU A 247 -3.97 5.83 0.21
CA LEU A 247 -4.93 4.80 0.58
C LEU A 247 -5.80 4.54 -0.65
N MET A 248 -5.58 3.40 -1.31
CA MET A 248 -6.39 2.98 -2.45
C MET A 248 -7.74 2.47 -1.98
N LEU A 249 -8.81 3.00 -2.57
CA LEU A 249 -10.20 2.62 -2.31
C LEU A 249 -10.74 1.96 -3.58
N GLY A 250 -10.98 0.66 -3.54
CA GLY A 250 -11.32 -0.17 -4.69
C GLY A 250 -12.82 -0.29 -4.91
N PHE A 251 -13.21 -0.13 -6.17
CA PHE A 251 -14.62 -0.15 -6.60
C PHE A 251 -14.84 -1.03 -7.83
N MET A 252 -16.05 -1.55 -7.94
CA MET A 252 -16.65 -2.01 -9.18
C MET A 252 -17.62 -0.93 -9.64
N ALA A 253 -17.61 -0.59 -10.95
CA ALA A 253 -18.51 0.42 -11.51
C ALA A 253 -19.16 -0.06 -12.80
N ARG A 254 -20.38 0.40 -13.06
CA ARG A 254 -21.14 0.09 -14.29
C ARG A 254 -21.13 1.28 -15.23
N ALA A 255 -20.60 1.08 -16.45
CA ALA A 255 -20.62 2.09 -17.49
C ALA A 255 -22.04 2.32 -17.99
N THR A 256 -22.38 3.59 -18.24
CA THR A 256 -23.61 4.02 -18.93
C THR A 256 -23.35 4.47 -20.36
N SER A 257 -22.05 4.57 -20.75
CA SER A 257 -21.62 4.75 -22.15
C SER A 257 -20.49 3.77 -22.45
N SER A 258 -20.23 3.49 -23.74
CA SER A 258 -19.18 2.54 -24.14
C SER A 258 -18.15 3.14 -25.11
N GLU A 259 -18.34 4.38 -25.55
CA GLU A 259 -17.38 5.09 -26.40
C GLU A 259 -16.18 5.52 -25.53
N ILE A 260 -14.98 5.14 -25.94
CA ILE A 260 -13.74 5.51 -25.27
C ILE A 260 -13.14 6.75 -25.94
N ASN A 261 -12.79 7.73 -25.12
CA ASN A 261 -12.08 8.92 -25.55
C ASN A 261 -11.03 9.25 -24.47
N VAL A 262 -9.81 8.73 -24.64
CA VAL A 262 -8.70 8.98 -23.71
C VAL A 262 -8.21 10.43 -23.82
N ASP A 263 -7.69 10.97 -22.72
CA ASP A 263 -7.11 12.31 -22.65
C ASP A 263 -5.78 12.42 -23.44
N GLY A 264 -5.04 11.31 -23.58
CA GLY A 264 -3.74 11.25 -24.24
C GLY A 264 -2.58 11.86 -23.44
N GLU A 265 -2.85 12.41 -22.26
CA GLU A 265 -1.85 12.99 -21.36
C GLU A 265 -1.50 12.01 -20.24
N GLU A 266 -2.48 11.49 -19.55
CA GLU A 266 -2.32 10.50 -18.46
C GLU A 266 -2.54 9.08 -18.97
N ILE A 267 -3.65 8.84 -19.68
CA ILE A 267 -3.98 7.56 -20.31
C ILE A 267 -3.71 7.64 -21.81
N GLU A 268 -2.74 6.86 -22.28
CA GLU A 268 -2.39 6.75 -23.70
C GLU A 268 -3.36 5.85 -24.45
N GLU A 269 -3.82 4.78 -23.84
CA GLU A 269 -4.69 3.78 -24.41
C GLU A 269 -5.65 3.22 -23.37
N ALA A 270 -6.93 3.07 -23.73
CA ALA A 270 -7.91 2.34 -22.96
C ALA A 270 -8.69 1.39 -23.86
N ARG A 271 -9.01 0.19 -23.38
CA ARG A 271 -9.73 -0.84 -24.13
C ARG A 271 -10.73 -1.59 -23.28
N TRP A 272 -11.83 -2.01 -23.94
CA TRP A 272 -12.77 -2.96 -23.38
C TRP A 272 -12.29 -4.40 -23.65
N PHE A 273 -12.19 -5.20 -22.60
CA PHE A 273 -11.81 -6.62 -22.68
C PHE A 273 -12.97 -7.51 -22.23
N SER A 274 -13.36 -8.48 -23.07
CA SER A 274 -14.07 -9.64 -22.57
C SER A 274 -13.11 -10.54 -21.78
N ARG A 275 -13.63 -11.52 -21.03
CA ARG A 275 -12.76 -12.49 -20.32
C ARG A 275 -11.91 -13.30 -21.31
N GLU A 276 -12.47 -13.61 -22.46
CA GLU A 276 -11.82 -14.33 -23.55
C GLU A 276 -10.69 -13.49 -24.15
N ASP A 277 -10.95 -12.20 -24.46
CA ASP A 277 -9.94 -11.28 -25.00
C ASP A 277 -8.78 -11.11 -24.02
N LEU A 278 -9.08 -10.92 -22.72
CA LEU A 278 -8.05 -10.76 -21.70
C LEU A 278 -7.23 -12.04 -21.52
N THR A 279 -7.87 -13.23 -21.63
CA THR A 279 -7.18 -14.51 -21.60
C THR A 279 -6.20 -14.63 -22.76
N ALA A 280 -6.65 -14.36 -24.00
CA ALA A 280 -5.83 -14.42 -25.19
C ALA A 280 -4.67 -13.41 -25.15
N ALA A 281 -4.92 -12.19 -24.63
CA ALA A 281 -3.89 -11.16 -24.49
C ALA A 281 -2.81 -11.54 -23.44
N PHE A 282 -3.18 -12.22 -22.35
CA PHE A 282 -2.20 -12.78 -21.41
C PHE A 282 -1.41 -13.92 -22.06
N GLU A 283 -2.05 -14.86 -22.75
CA GLU A 283 -1.41 -16.02 -23.39
C GLU A 283 -0.44 -15.62 -24.50
N SER A 284 -0.76 -14.57 -25.27
CA SER A 284 0.12 -14.02 -26.30
C SER A 284 1.25 -13.14 -25.76
N GLY A 285 1.17 -12.73 -24.49
CA GLY A 285 2.09 -11.75 -23.90
C GLY A 285 1.85 -10.31 -24.36
N GLU A 286 0.72 -10.03 -25.04
CA GLU A 286 0.31 -8.68 -25.44
C GLU A 286 0.05 -7.82 -24.20
N ILE A 287 -0.55 -8.41 -23.16
CA ILE A 287 -0.80 -7.74 -21.89
C ILE A 287 -0.08 -8.47 -20.76
N LEU A 288 0.61 -7.68 -19.94
CA LEU A 288 1.24 -8.16 -18.73
C LEU A 288 0.23 -8.05 -17.56
N PRO A 289 -0.01 -9.13 -16.80
CA PRO A 289 -0.89 -9.06 -15.65
C PRO A 289 -0.34 -8.08 -14.62
N PRO A 290 -1.21 -7.33 -13.89
CA PRO A 290 -0.77 -6.46 -12.81
C PRO A 290 -0.13 -7.27 -11.67
N TYR A 291 0.74 -6.63 -10.89
CA TYR A 291 1.38 -7.28 -9.74
C TYR A 291 0.35 -7.78 -8.73
N GLY A 292 0.48 -9.04 -8.32
CA GLY A 292 -0.48 -9.76 -7.47
C GLY A 292 -0.73 -9.19 -6.07
N ILE A 293 0.09 -8.20 -5.59
CA ILE A 293 -0.17 -7.49 -4.33
C ILE A 293 -1.14 -6.32 -4.49
N SER A 294 -1.39 -5.85 -5.73
CA SER A 294 -2.17 -4.64 -5.95
C SER A 294 -3.67 -4.90 -5.88
N ILE A 295 -4.41 -3.93 -5.35
CA ILE A 295 -5.87 -3.96 -5.38
C ILE A 295 -6.41 -3.99 -6.81
N ALA A 296 -5.69 -3.42 -7.79
CA ALA A 296 -6.02 -3.55 -9.21
C ALA A 296 -6.10 -5.01 -9.67
N ALA A 297 -5.07 -5.81 -9.33
CA ALA A 297 -5.09 -7.25 -9.64
C ALA A 297 -6.32 -7.93 -9.03
N ARG A 298 -6.64 -7.56 -7.79
CA ARG A 298 -7.79 -8.11 -7.08
C ARG A 298 -9.12 -7.76 -7.74
N LEU A 299 -9.34 -6.51 -8.14
CA LEU A 299 -10.54 -6.08 -8.84
C LEU A 299 -10.70 -6.82 -10.17
N ILE A 300 -9.60 -7.00 -10.90
CA ILE A 300 -9.59 -7.77 -12.14
C ILE A 300 -9.92 -9.25 -11.86
N GLU A 301 -9.32 -9.88 -10.85
CA GLU A 301 -9.61 -11.29 -10.48
C GLU A 301 -11.07 -11.50 -10.10
N LEU A 302 -11.69 -10.56 -9.35
CA LEU A 302 -13.10 -10.61 -8.99
C LEU A 302 -14.02 -10.63 -10.22
N TRP A 303 -13.76 -9.78 -11.19
CA TRP A 303 -14.49 -9.76 -12.45
C TRP A 303 -14.14 -10.96 -13.33
N TYR A 304 -12.84 -11.30 -13.43
CA TYR A 304 -12.33 -12.38 -14.29
C TYR A 304 -12.82 -13.77 -13.83
N GLY A 305 -13.10 -13.92 -12.53
CA GLY A 305 -13.60 -15.17 -11.92
C GLY A 305 -12.53 -16.22 -11.65
N LYS A 306 -11.24 -15.91 -11.88
CA LYS A 306 -10.10 -16.80 -11.60
C LYS A 306 -8.83 -15.98 -11.28
N PRO A 307 -7.81 -16.58 -10.62
CA PRO A 307 -6.53 -15.93 -10.38
C PRO A 307 -5.85 -15.49 -11.69
N LEU A 308 -5.19 -14.32 -11.66
CA LEU A 308 -4.38 -13.87 -12.78
C LEU A 308 -3.11 -14.72 -12.94
N PRO A 309 -2.57 -14.85 -14.17
CA PRO A 309 -1.29 -15.50 -14.40
C PRO A 309 -0.18 -14.83 -13.60
N LYS A 310 0.77 -15.63 -13.08
CA LYS A 310 1.93 -15.07 -12.38
C LYS A 310 2.86 -14.42 -13.41
N PRO A 311 3.48 -13.26 -13.09
CA PRO A 311 4.53 -12.69 -13.95
C PRO A 311 5.62 -13.72 -14.21
N GLY A 312 5.95 -13.98 -15.48
CA GLY A 312 6.96 -14.96 -15.88
C GLY A 312 6.48 -16.41 -15.99
N SER A 313 5.20 -16.71 -15.79
CA SER A 313 4.63 -18.04 -16.02
C SER A 313 4.10 -18.24 -17.45
N ILE A 314 4.18 -17.19 -18.28
CA ILE A 314 3.79 -17.19 -19.69
C ILE A 314 5.11 -17.25 -20.48
N GLY A 315 5.46 -18.44 -20.97
CA GLY A 315 6.62 -18.73 -21.81
C GLY A 315 6.22 -19.71 -22.88
#